data_9edfcaa68ea8c173d55c662de69efb89
#
_entry.id   9edfcaa68ea8c173d55c662de69efb89
#
_cell.length_a   1.000
_cell.length_b   1.000
_cell.length_c   1.000
_cell.angle_alpha   90.00
_cell.angle_beta   90.00
_cell.angle_gamma   90.00
#
_symmetry.space_group_name_H-M   'P 1'
#
loop_
_entity.id
_entity.type
_entity.pdbx_description
1 polymer ?
#
loop_
_entity_poly.entity_id
_entity_poly.type
_entity_poly.pdbx_seq_one_letter_code
_entity_poly.pdbx_strand_id
1 'polypeptide(L)'
;MILDKENREFIKSHALEDTPKECCGFLYSDEDTGLVKTKKARNIAKEKNISFSVDTLDYFKTSNLGQIKAIYHSHTNGNPDFSLKDKEDSLKHKIDFVLYDLTSDTFKVFRHEHEKIEILEKKFKWGESDCISLVQDYLNKSVGYNLLLPKSLNDRDSKWRAKSKSFVEETFELNKKNLIKVSFNTIEDLKQGDILCFSIKDNVDHFGVYISNNNFLHHKIGRRPNCEKIDKYFKNLTQVYRYNNGR
;
A
#
# COMPACT_ATOMS: atom_id res chain seq x y z
N MET A 1 -9.02 -19.13 -17.83
CA MET A 1 -8.95 -17.67 -17.62
C MET A 1 -10.01 -17.30 -16.61
N ILE A 2 -9.65 -16.56 -15.58
CA ILE A 2 -10.52 -16.25 -14.42
C ILE A 2 -11.64 -15.25 -14.77
N LEU A 3 -11.47 -14.42 -15.82
CA LEU A 3 -12.38 -13.35 -16.20
C LEU A 3 -12.97 -13.59 -17.58
N ASP A 4 -14.06 -14.34 -17.64
CA ASP A 4 -14.92 -14.39 -18.84
C ASP A 4 -15.88 -13.19 -18.92
N LYS A 5 -16.75 -13.17 -19.91
CA LYS A 5 -17.69 -12.07 -20.12
C LYS A 5 -18.72 -11.97 -18.99
N GLU A 6 -19.24 -13.09 -18.51
CA GLU A 6 -20.25 -13.13 -17.46
C GLU A 6 -19.71 -12.61 -16.14
N ASN A 7 -18.50 -13.05 -15.75
CA ASN A 7 -17.82 -12.57 -14.56
C ASN A 7 -17.53 -11.06 -14.62
N ARG A 8 -17.16 -10.53 -15.81
CA ARG A 8 -16.93 -9.10 -15.99
C ARG A 8 -18.21 -8.28 -15.80
N GLU A 9 -19.30 -8.70 -16.44
CA GLU A 9 -20.59 -8.01 -16.33
C GLU A 9 -21.13 -8.03 -14.89
N PHE A 10 -20.95 -9.15 -14.20
CA PHE A 10 -21.31 -9.25 -12.78
C PHE A 10 -20.53 -8.24 -11.93
N ILE A 11 -19.20 -8.17 -12.10
CA ILE A 11 -18.35 -7.26 -11.33
C ILE A 11 -18.70 -5.80 -11.62
N LYS A 12 -18.94 -5.44 -12.90
CA LYS A 12 -19.39 -4.10 -13.31
C LYS A 12 -20.69 -3.71 -12.64
N SER A 13 -21.69 -4.59 -12.69
CA SER A 13 -22.99 -4.34 -12.06
C SER A 13 -22.84 -4.11 -10.56
N HIS A 14 -22.06 -4.96 -9.88
CA HIS A 14 -21.81 -4.83 -8.45
C HIS A 14 -21.09 -3.51 -8.11
N ALA A 15 -20.10 -3.11 -8.90
CA ALA A 15 -19.38 -1.85 -8.68
C ALA A 15 -20.28 -0.62 -8.87
N LEU A 16 -21.19 -0.64 -9.84
CA LEU A 16 -22.19 0.42 -10.04
C LEU A 16 -23.20 0.50 -8.88
N GLU A 17 -23.65 -0.64 -8.38
CA GLU A 17 -24.59 -0.69 -7.25
C GLU A 17 -23.96 -0.13 -5.95
N ASP A 18 -22.69 -0.39 -5.71
CA ASP A 18 -22.01 0.01 -4.46
C ASP A 18 -21.41 1.42 -4.51
N THR A 19 -21.30 2.04 -5.70
CA THR A 19 -20.74 3.41 -5.85
C THR A 19 -21.41 4.40 -4.88
N PRO A 20 -20.67 5.27 -4.15
CA PRO A 20 -19.24 5.57 -4.28
C PRO A 20 -18.27 4.66 -3.49
N LYS A 21 -18.76 3.58 -2.90
CA LYS A 21 -17.94 2.62 -2.16
C LYS A 21 -17.26 1.66 -3.11
N GLU A 22 -16.09 1.18 -2.73
CA GLU A 22 -15.46 0.04 -3.40
C GLU A 22 -16.26 -1.23 -3.13
N CYS A 23 -16.73 -1.90 -4.17
CA CYS A 23 -17.29 -3.23 -4.03
C CYS A 23 -16.17 -4.26 -3.86
N CYS A 24 -16.47 -5.41 -3.29
CA CYS A 24 -15.55 -6.54 -3.23
C CYS A 24 -16.28 -7.88 -3.28
N GLY A 25 -15.57 -8.94 -3.65
CA GLY A 25 -16.14 -10.28 -3.71
C GLY A 25 -15.13 -11.31 -4.19
N PHE A 26 -15.62 -12.45 -4.60
CA PHE A 26 -14.84 -13.62 -4.93
C PHE A 26 -15.12 -14.12 -6.35
N LEU A 27 -14.06 -14.63 -6.98
CA LEU A 27 -14.16 -15.58 -8.08
C LEU A 27 -13.78 -16.95 -7.52
N TYR A 28 -14.64 -17.94 -7.69
CA TYR A 28 -14.42 -19.28 -7.17
C TYR A 28 -14.74 -20.34 -8.22
N SER A 29 -14.05 -21.46 -8.16
CA SER A 29 -14.36 -22.63 -9.00
C SER A 29 -15.48 -23.40 -8.29
N ASP A 30 -16.66 -23.37 -8.87
CA ASP A 30 -17.84 -24.06 -8.35
C ASP A 30 -17.61 -25.59 -8.40
N GLU A 31 -17.84 -26.29 -7.28
CA GLU A 31 -17.56 -27.72 -7.16
C GLU A 31 -18.42 -28.58 -8.04
N ASP A 32 -19.68 -28.19 -8.29
CA ASP A 32 -20.64 -28.98 -9.06
C ASP A 32 -20.39 -28.86 -10.57
N THR A 33 -20.01 -27.67 -11.04
CA THR A 33 -19.91 -27.37 -12.47
C THR A 33 -18.47 -27.23 -12.97
N GLY A 34 -17.49 -27.02 -12.08
CA GLY A 34 -16.10 -26.72 -12.41
C GLY A 34 -15.92 -25.32 -13.04
N LEU A 35 -16.99 -24.56 -13.23
CA LEU A 35 -16.93 -23.23 -13.81
C LEU A 35 -16.47 -22.19 -12.78
N VAL A 36 -15.84 -21.12 -13.25
CA VAL A 36 -15.50 -19.97 -12.40
C VAL A 36 -16.74 -19.07 -12.29
N LYS A 37 -17.24 -18.93 -11.09
CA LYS A 37 -18.39 -18.08 -10.76
C LYS A 37 -17.95 -16.91 -9.89
N THR A 38 -18.75 -15.84 -9.91
CA THR A 38 -18.58 -14.66 -9.06
C THR A 38 -19.56 -14.66 -7.90
N LYS A 39 -19.12 -14.13 -6.75
CA LYS A 39 -19.97 -13.92 -5.57
C LYS A 39 -19.61 -12.61 -4.88
N LYS A 40 -20.64 -11.79 -4.60
CA LYS A 40 -20.49 -10.56 -3.80
C LYS A 40 -20.05 -10.88 -2.38
N ALA A 41 -19.23 -10.01 -1.80
CA ALA A 41 -18.91 -10.00 -0.39
C ALA A 41 -19.15 -8.61 0.19
N ARG A 42 -19.38 -8.53 1.48
CA ARG A 42 -19.51 -7.25 2.18
C ARG A 42 -18.13 -6.61 2.34
N ASN A 43 -18.04 -5.35 1.94
CA ASN A 43 -16.89 -4.52 2.28
C ASN A 43 -17.05 -4.03 3.72
N ILE A 44 -16.20 -4.52 4.63
CA ILE A 44 -16.19 -4.12 6.06
C ILE A 44 -15.09 -3.12 6.39
N ALA A 45 -14.42 -2.54 5.38
CA ALA A 45 -13.43 -1.49 5.61
C ALA A 45 -14.07 -0.28 6.30
N LYS A 46 -13.28 0.44 7.12
CA LYS A 46 -13.74 1.67 7.77
C LYS A 46 -14.03 2.76 6.74
N GLU A 47 -13.16 2.90 5.76
CA GLU A 47 -13.24 3.90 4.68
C GLU A 47 -13.54 3.22 3.35
N LYS A 48 -14.80 2.85 3.16
CA LYS A 48 -15.23 2.02 2.04
C LYS A 48 -15.07 2.66 0.66
N ASN A 49 -15.00 3.99 0.58
CA ASN A 49 -14.87 4.71 -0.69
C ASN A 49 -13.45 4.66 -1.28
N ILE A 50 -12.47 4.25 -0.48
CA ILE A 50 -11.06 4.25 -0.85
C ILE A 50 -10.32 2.98 -0.41
N SER A 51 -11.04 2.01 0.14
CA SER A 51 -10.45 0.74 0.56
C SER A 51 -11.52 -0.34 0.70
N PHE A 52 -11.08 -1.57 0.59
CA PHE A 52 -11.93 -2.72 0.89
C PHE A 52 -11.32 -3.63 1.95
N SER A 53 -12.18 -4.36 2.61
CA SER A 53 -11.85 -5.48 3.47
C SER A 53 -12.99 -6.48 3.38
N VAL A 54 -12.66 -7.69 2.98
CA VAL A 54 -13.68 -8.74 2.79
C VAL A 54 -14.17 -9.26 4.14
N ASP A 55 -15.48 -9.41 4.28
CA ASP A 55 -16.08 -10.03 5.46
C ASP A 55 -15.68 -11.51 5.55
N THR A 56 -15.19 -11.91 6.72
CA THR A 56 -14.72 -13.28 6.97
C THR A 56 -15.82 -14.33 6.83
N LEU A 57 -17.07 -13.98 7.21
CA LEU A 57 -18.19 -14.90 7.05
C LEU A 57 -18.53 -15.14 5.57
N ASP A 58 -18.41 -14.09 4.73
CA ASP A 58 -18.65 -14.22 3.30
C ASP A 58 -17.54 -15.04 2.64
N TYR A 59 -16.28 -14.92 3.14
CA TYR A 59 -15.18 -15.80 2.74
C TYR A 59 -15.50 -17.28 3.02
N PHE A 60 -15.87 -17.63 4.26
CA PHE A 60 -16.21 -19.01 4.62
C PHE A 60 -17.41 -19.55 3.84
N LYS A 61 -18.45 -18.74 3.66
CA LYS A 61 -19.61 -19.14 2.85
C LYS A 61 -19.24 -19.43 1.40
N THR A 62 -18.26 -18.69 0.85
CA THR A 62 -17.82 -18.90 -0.53
C THR A 62 -16.90 -20.10 -0.64
N SER A 63 -16.00 -20.30 0.32
CA SER A 63 -15.12 -21.47 0.33
C SER A 63 -15.86 -22.81 0.45
N ASN A 64 -17.10 -22.81 0.98
CA ASN A 64 -17.97 -23.98 1.00
C ASN A 64 -18.68 -24.25 -0.35
N LEU A 65 -18.62 -23.34 -1.31
CA LEU A 65 -19.15 -23.51 -2.66
C LEU A 65 -18.09 -23.95 -3.66
N GLY A 66 -16.84 -23.84 -3.28
CA GLY A 66 -15.72 -24.23 -4.11
C GLY A 66 -14.45 -23.46 -3.82
N GLN A 67 -13.39 -23.78 -4.55
CA GLN A 67 -12.09 -23.16 -4.36
C GLN A 67 -12.09 -21.69 -4.80
N ILE A 68 -11.78 -20.78 -3.88
CA ILE A 68 -11.60 -19.37 -4.20
C ILE A 68 -10.34 -19.21 -5.06
N LYS A 69 -10.50 -18.62 -6.25
CA LYS A 69 -9.44 -18.39 -7.24
C LYS A 69 -8.90 -16.97 -7.21
N ALA A 70 -9.76 -16.00 -6.92
CA ALA A 70 -9.37 -14.60 -6.82
C ALA A 70 -10.32 -13.82 -5.91
N ILE A 71 -9.82 -12.69 -5.39
CA ILE A 71 -10.63 -11.63 -4.79
C ILE A 71 -10.74 -10.50 -5.81
N TYR A 72 -11.95 -10.01 -6.06
CA TYR A 72 -12.12 -8.79 -6.85
C TYR A 72 -12.51 -7.60 -5.98
N HIS A 73 -12.14 -6.41 -6.44
CA HIS A 73 -12.62 -5.15 -5.90
C HIS A 73 -12.71 -4.08 -7.00
N SER A 74 -13.37 -2.97 -6.69
CA SER A 74 -13.46 -1.84 -7.61
C SER A 74 -12.76 -0.62 -7.06
N HIS A 75 -12.23 0.22 -7.97
CA HIS A 75 -11.85 1.60 -7.66
C HIS A 75 -12.90 2.56 -8.22
N THR A 76 -13.23 3.59 -7.44
CA THR A 76 -14.23 4.62 -7.82
C THR A 76 -13.61 6.01 -7.93
N ASN A 77 -12.29 6.12 -7.72
CA ASN A 77 -11.53 7.37 -7.65
C ASN A 77 -10.68 7.67 -8.89
N GLY A 78 -10.85 6.90 -9.96
CA GLY A 78 -10.11 7.08 -11.22
C GLY A 78 -8.67 6.57 -11.19
N ASN A 79 -8.31 5.72 -10.23
CA ASN A 79 -7.02 5.05 -10.23
C ASN A 79 -7.15 3.63 -10.79
N PRO A 80 -6.72 3.38 -12.04
CA PRO A 80 -6.87 2.07 -12.69
C PRO A 80 -5.82 1.04 -12.24
N ASP A 81 -4.94 1.38 -11.29
CA ASP A 81 -3.86 0.51 -10.84
C ASP A 81 -4.07 -0.03 -9.42
N PHE A 82 -3.64 -1.27 -9.22
CA PHE A 82 -3.56 -1.84 -7.87
C PHE A 82 -2.69 -0.98 -6.97
N SER A 83 -3.18 -0.70 -5.76
CA SER A 83 -2.35 -0.11 -4.72
C SER A 83 -1.23 -1.08 -4.32
N LEU A 84 -0.17 -0.54 -3.71
CA LEU A 84 0.88 -1.41 -3.16
C LEU A 84 0.33 -2.35 -2.07
N LYS A 85 -0.70 -1.90 -1.34
CA LYS A 85 -1.37 -2.72 -0.32
C LYS A 85 -2.13 -3.90 -0.93
N ASP A 86 -2.84 -3.68 -2.04
CA ASP A 86 -3.53 -4.76 -2.75
C ASP A 86 -2.55 -5.84 -3.21
N LYS A 87 -1.44 -5.40 -3.80
CA LYS A 87 -0.36 -6.29 -4.25
C LYS A 87 0.27 -7.06 -3.10
N GLU A 88 0.54 -6.39 -1.97
CA GLU A 88 1.06 -7.02 -0.76
C GLU A 88 0.09 -8.07 -0.21
N ASP A 89 -1.20 -7.73 -0.13
CA ASP A 89 -2.22 -8.64 0.38
C ASP A 89 -2.38 -9.87 -0.52
N SER A 90 -2.36 -9.68 -1.85
CA SER A 90 -2.39 -10.77 -2.82
C SER A 90 -1.21 -11.74 -2.61
N LEU A 91 0.02 -11.23 -2.48
CA LEU A 91 1.21 -12.04 -2.22
C LEU A 91 1.16 -12.74 -0.86
N LYS A 92 0.73 -12.03 0.17
CA LYS A 92 0.65 -12.55 1.55
C LYS A 92 -0.36 -13.68 1.67
N HIS A 93 -1.52 -13.53 1.05
CA HIS A 93 -2.60 -14.50 1.11
C HIS A 93 -2.52 -15.57 0.00
N LYS A 94 -1.56 -15.43 -0.93
CA LYS A 94 -1.37 -16.33 -2.07
C LYS A 94 -2.65 -16.50 -2.88
N ILE A 95 -3.28 -15.39 -3.21
CA ILE A 95 -4.53 -15.35 -3.97
C ILE A 95 -4.47 -14.23 -5.01
N ASP A 96 -4.96 -14.50 -6.21
CA ASP A 96 -5.00 -13.49 -7.28
C ASP A 96 -5.99 -12.37 -6.94
N PHE A 97 -5.67 -11.15 -7.37
CA PHE A 97 -6.59 -10.02 -7.25
C PHE A 97 -7.05 -9.55 -8.62
N VAL A 98 -8.32 -9.19 -8.68
CA VAL A 98 -8.96 -8.58 -9.85
C VAL A 98 -9.42 -7.19 -9.47
N LEU A 99 -8.98 -6.19 -10.22
CA LEU A 99 -9.41 -4.80 -10.07
C LEU A 99 -10.29 -4.41 -11.24
N TYR A 100 -11.41 -3.76 -10.95
CA TYR A 100 -12.22 -3.03 -11.90
C TYR A 100 -12.21 -1.55 -11.57
N ASP A 101 -11.71 -0.71 -12.47
CA ASP A 101 -11.82 0.74 -12.32
C ASP A 101 -13.04 1.26 -13.07
N LEU A 102 -13.97 1.87 -12.30
CA LEU A 102 -15.22 2.42 -12.83
C LEU A 102 -14.99 3.56 -13.81
N THR A 103 -13.99 4.39 -13.57
CA THR A 103 -13.77 5.62 -14.33
C THR A 103 -13.26 5.30 -15.75
N SER A 104 -12.34 4.36 -15.87
CA SER A 104 -11.77 3.97 -17.16
C SER A 104 -12.44 2.76 -17.81
N ASP A 105 -13.40 2.14 -17.14
CA ASP A 105 -14.05 0.86 -17.55
C ASP A 105 -13.02 -0.24 -17.86
N THR A 106 -11.99 -0.38 -17.03
CA THR A 106 -10.89 -1.32 -17.26
C THR A 106 -10.78 -2.38 -16.19
N PHE A 107 -10.34 -3.57 -16.58
CA PHE A 107 -10.01 -4.67 -15.69
C PHE A 107 -8.51 -4.92 -15.66
N LYS A 108 -7.95 -5.15 -14.48
CA LYS A 108 -6.59 -5.65 -14.28
C LYS A 108 -6.60 -6.90 -13.40
N VAL A 109 -5.62 -7.76 -13.60
CA VAL A 109 -5.42 -8.97 -12.80
C VAL A 109 -3.99 -8.95 -12.27
N PHE A 110 -3.84 -9.03 -10.96
CA PHE A 110 -2.57 -9.25 -10.30
C PHE A 110 -2.47 -10.73 -9.90
N ARG A 111 -1.43 -11.41 -10.40
CA ARG A 111 -1.22 -12.85 -10.16
C ARG A 111 -0.09 -13.05 -9.18
N HIS A 112 -0.44 -13.52 -7.99
CA HIS A 112 0.52 -13.69 -6.89
C HIS A 112 1.70 -14.63 -7.20
N GLU A 113 1.51 -15.62 -8.09
CA GLU A 113 2.57 -16.56 -8.46
C GLU A 113 3.59 -16.00 -9.45
N HIS A 114 3.18 -14.99 -10.24
CA HIS A 114 4.01 -14.45 -11.33
C HIS A 114 4.61 -13.08 -11.01
N GLU A 115 4.14 -12.45 -9.95
CA GLU A 115 4.52 -11.08 -9.62
C GLU A 115 5.45 -11.06 -8.40
N LYS A 116 6.55 -10.31 -8.53
CA LYS A 116 7.45 -10.01 -7.42
C LYS A 116 7.53 -8.50 -7.25
N ILE A 117 7.40 -8.05 -6.04
CA ILE A 117 7.59 -6.64 -5.70
C ILE A 117 8.93 -6.54 -4.98
N GLU A 118 9.98 -6.23 -5.72
CA GLU A 118 11.36 -6.18 -5.18
C GLU A 118 11.48 -5.38 -3.89
N ILE A 119 10.74 -4.28 -3.77
CA ILE A 119 10.78 -3.43 -2.58
C ILE A 119 10.29 -4.17 -1.33
N LEU A 120 9.37 -5.14 -1.46
CA LEU A 120 8.83 -5.94 -0.36
C LEU A 120 9.68 -7.18 -0.04
N GLU A 121 10.61 -7.56 -0.92
CA GLU A 121 11.45 -8.75 -0.75
C GLU A 121 12.73 -8.50 0.06
N LYS A 122 13.10 -7.25 0.28
CA LYS A 122 14.36 -6.88 0.92
C LYS A 122 14.40 -7.30 2.40
N LYS A 123 15.51 -7.93 2.80
CA LYS A 123 15.80 -8.18 4.23
C LYS A 123 16.35 -6.91 4.86
N PHE A 124 16.00 -6.66 6.13
CA PHE A 124 16.51 -5.50 6.84
C PHE A 124 18.03 -5.58 7.01
N LYS A 125 18.72 -4.54 6.58
CA LYS A 125 20.16 -4.35 6.80
C LYS A 125 20.44 -2.86 6.97
N TRP A 126 21.03 -2.52 8.10
CA TRP A 126 21.41 -1.14 8.39
C TRP A 126 22.30 -0.53 7.31
N GLY A 127 21.98 0.70 6.87
CA GLY A 127 22.74 1.41 5.86
C GLY A 127 22.51 0.99 4.41
N GLU A 128 21.90 -0.17 4.18
CA GLU A 128 21.68 -0.72 2.83
C GLU A 128 20.20 -0.88 2.49
N SER A 129 19.44 -1.54 3.37
CA SER A 129 18.02 -1.82 3.17
C SER A 129 17.24 -1.67 4.47
N ASP A 130 17.35 -0.52 5.07
CA ASP A 130 16.64 -0.10 6.29
C ASP A 130 15.43 0.79 5.98
N CYS A 131 14.85 1.41 7.00
CA CYS A 131 13.63 2.20 6.86
C CYS A 131 13.80 3.40 5.91
N ILE A 132 14.95 4.12 5.94
CA ILE A 132 15.14 5.27 5.06
C ILE A 132 15.57 4.87 3.65
N SER A 133 16.32 3.78 3.50
CA SER A 133 16.64 3.22 2.19
C SER A 133 15.37 2.77 1.45
N LEU A 134 14.39 2.22 2.21
CA LEU A 134 13.08 1.88 1.66
C LEU A 134 12.33 3.12 1.14
N VAL A 135 12.34 4.21 1.91
CA VAL A 135 11.75 5.50 1.48
C VAL A 135 12.42 5.99 0.20
N GLN A 136 13.76 5.97 0.15
CA GLN A 136 14.53 6.35 -1.05
C GLN A 136 14.16 5.51 -2.27
N ASP A 137 14.08 4.18 -2.13
CA ASP A 137 13.69 3.27 -3.20
C ASP A 137 12.28 3.55 -3.71
N TYR A 138 11.34 3.78 -2.78
CA TYR A 138 9.95 4.08 -3.14
C TYR A 138 9.84 5.41 -3.90
N LEU A 139 10.48 6.46 -3.38
CA LEU A 139 10.45 7.77 -4.03
C LEU A 139 11.07 7.72 -5.42
N ASN A 140 12.18 7.01 -5.58
CA ASN A 140 12.83 6.85 -6.88
C ASN A 140 11.94 6.09 -7.87
N LYS A 141 11.39 4.94 -7.47
CA LYS A 141 10.63 4.06 -8.38
C LYS A 141 9.20 4.54 -8.65
N SER A 142 8.53 5.12 -7.64
CA SER A 142 7.10 5.43 -7.71
C SER A 142 6.79 6.92 -7.88
N VAL A 143 7.73 7.79 -7.50
CA VAL A 143 7.56 9.26 -7.56
C VAL A 143 8.51 9.89 -8.59
N GLY A 144 9.56 9.16 -8.99
CA GLY A 144 10.59 9.67 -9.89
C GLY A 144 11.56 10.66 -9.21
N TYR A 145 11.64 10.62 -7.87
CA TYR A 145 12.49 11.50 -7.08
C TYR A 145 13.62 10.74 -6.40
N ASN A 146 14.86 11.13 -6.70
CA ASN A 146 16.04 10.55 -6.07
C ASN A 146 16.38 11.30 -4.77
N LEU A 147 15.96 10.77 -3.63
CA LEU A 147 16.25 11.32 -2.31
C LEU A 147 17.76 11.22 -2.02
N LEU A 148 18.42 12.36 -1.82
CA LEU A 148 19.82 12.40 -1.43
C LEU A 148 19.96 12.12 0.07
N LEU A 149 20.84 11.19 0.41
CA LEU A 149 21.13 10.85 1.81
C LEU A 149 22.55 11.31 2.18
N PRO A 150 22.80 11.75 3.43
CA PRO A 150 24.13 12.13 3.89
C PRO A 150 25.15 10.98 3.76
N LYS A 151 26.40 11.29 3.39
CA LYS A 151 27.46 10.27 3.26
C LYS A 151 27.81 9.59 4.58
N SER A 152 27.60 10.27 5.71
CA SER A 152 27.78 9.73 7.07
C SER A 152 26.91 8.52 7.40
N LEU A 153 26.06 8.13 6.47
CA LEU A 153 25.09 7.03 6.62
C LEU A 153 25.61 5.65 6.29
N ASN A 154 26.76 5.53 5.63
CA ASN A 154 27.31 4.22 5.34
C ASN A 154 27.65 3.42 6.61
N ASP A 155 27.71 4.10 7.77
CA ASP A 155 27.94 3.52 9.10
C ASP A 155 26.66 3.47 9.97
N ARG A 156 25.46 3.42 9.35
CA ARG A 156 24.21 3.20 10.11
C ARG A 156 24.27 1.85 10.79
N ASP A 157 24.46 1.88 12.09
CA ASP A 157 24.35 0.74 12.97
C ASP A 157 23.17 0.93 13.95
N SER A 158 23.03 0.05 14.90
CA SER A 158 21.99 0.16 15.95
C SER A 158 22.10 1.43 16.82
N LYS A 159 23.21 2.19 16.73
CA LYS A 159 23.45 3.43 17.48
C LYS A 159 23.05 4.69 16.71
N TRP A 160 22.56 4.56 15.46
CA TRP A 160 22.18 5.73 14.64
C TRP A 160 21.13 6.63 15.32
N ARG A 161 20.27 6.09 16.19
CA ARG A 161 19.27 6.85 16.92
C ARG A 161 19.84 8.02 17.73
N ALA A 162 21.04 7.87 18.28
CA ALA A 162 21.71 8.95 18.99
C ALA A 162 22.12 10.11 18.08
N LYS A 163 22.25 9.85 16.77
CA LYS A 163 22.64 10.83 15.72
C LYS A 163 21.48 11.22 14.81
N SER A 164 20.27 10.72 15.09
CA SER A 164 19.13 10.84 14.17
C SER A 164 18.68 12.27 13.90
N LYS A 165 18.85 13.18 14.87
CA LYS A 165 18.48 14.59 14.70
C LYS A 165 19.31 15.27 13.59
N SER A 166 20.64 15.18 13.68
CA SER A 166 21.52 15.73 12.65
C SER A 166 21.30 15.06 11.30
N PHE A 167 21.06 13.75 11.31
CA PHE A 167 20.75 13.01 10.09
C PHE A 167 19.51 13.51 9.36
N VAL A 168 18.41 13.72 10.10
CA VAL A 168 17.17 14.26 9.52
C VAL A 168 17.43 15.66 8.95
N GLU A 169 18.06 16.52 9.75
CA GLU A 169 18.40 17.89 9.34
C GLU A 169 19.30 17.91 8.08
N GLU A 170 20.36 17.11 8.04
CA GLU A 170 21.23 16.99 6.88
C GLU A 170 20.52 16.44 5.64
N THR A 171 19.68 15.39 5.81
CA THR A 171 18.89 14.84 4.70
C THR A 171 18.01 15.89 4.09
N PHE A 172 17.31 16.68 4.90
CA PHE A 172 16.41 17.72 4.37
C PHE A 172 17.16 18.93 3.83
N GLU A 173 18.30 19.29 4.40
CA GLU A 173 19.14 20.34 3.85
C GLU A 173 19.67 19.98 2.44
N LEU A 174 20.11 18.73 2.26
CA LEU A 174 20.54 18.23 0.94
C LEU A 174 19.41 18.26 -0.11
N ASN A 175 18.16 18.15 0.32
CA ASN A 175 17.00 18.04 -0.54
C ASN A 175 16.09 19.30 -0.52
N LYS A 176 16.48 20.39 0.14
CA LYS A 176 15.63 21.57 0.40
C LYS A 176 15.04 22.25 -0.82
N LYS A 177 15.62 22.05 -2.00
CA LYS A 177 15.08 22.57 -3.27
C LYS A 177 13.80 21.86 -3.69
N ASN A 178 13.65 20.58 -3.32
CA ASN A 178 12.62 19.70 -3.82
C ASN A 178 11.74 19.10 -2.71
N LEU A 179 12.15 19.21 -1.45
CA LEU A 179 11.36 18.77 -0.32
C LEU A 179 10.89 19.94 0.52
N ILE A 180 9.60 19.95 0.81
CA ILE A 180 9.00 20.89 1.73
C ILE A 180 8.53 20.19 3.00
N LYS A 181 8.69 20.84 4.14
CA LYS A 181 8.10 20.37 5.40
C LYS A 181 6.60 20.70 5.38
N VAL A 182 5.78 19.70 5.66
CA VAL A 182 4.31 19.81 5.63
C VAL A 182 3.80 19.93 7.06
N SER A 183 2.93 20.90 7.31
CA SER A 183 2.11 20.94 8.52
C SER A 183 0.95 19.96 8.36
N PHE A 184 0.67 19.19 9.41
CA PHE A 184 -0.43 18.23 9.43
C PHE A 184 -1.08 18.21 10.81
N ASN A 185 -2.36 17.98 10.86
CA ASN A 185 -3.15 17.84 12.08
C ASN A 185 -3.90 16.50 12.08
N THR A 186 -4.21 16.01 10.90
CA THR A 186 -4.98 14.79 10.70
C THR A 186 -4.32 13.88 9.65
N ILE A 187 -4.79 12.66 9.51
CA ILE A 187 -4.29 11.71 8.50
C ILE A 187 -4.65 12.18 7.09
N GLU A 188 -5.76 12.90 6.94
CA GLU A 188 -6.26 13.42 5.68
C GLU A 188 -5.33 14.48 5.06
N ASP A 189 -4.47 15.09 5.86
CA ASP A 189 -3.44 16.03 5.39
C ASP A 189 -2.30 15.33 4.63
N LEU A 190 -2.17 14.02 4.83
CA LEU A 190 -1.11 13.22 4.21
C LEU A 190 -1.44 12.90 2.75
N LYS A 191 -0.41 12.94 1.90
CA LYS A 191 -0.51 12.61 0.47
C LYS A 191 0.45 11.49 0.10
N GLN A 192 0.09 10.75 -0.92
CA GLN A 192 0.96 9.69 -1.46
C GLN A 192 2.35 10.22 -1.76
N GLY A 193 3.37 9.49 -1.28
CA GLY A 193 4.77 9.88 -1.41
C GLY A 193 5.30 10.76 -0.27
N ASP A 194 4.47 11.17 0.69
CA ASP A 194 4.94 11.88 1.88
C ASP A 194 5.90 11.01 2.68
N ILE A 195 7.05 11.59 3.03
CA ILE A 195 8.04 10.98 3.92
C ILE A 195 7.57 11.20 5.35
N LEU A 196 7.38 10.13 6.06
CA LEU A 196 6.90 10.12 7.44
C LEU A 196 8.06 9.87 8.40
N CYS A 197 8.25 10.80 9.34
CA CYS A 197 9.27 10.70 10.39
C CYS A 197 8.59 10.45 11.74
N PHE A 198 8.84 9.28 12.29
CA PHE A 198 8.28 8.86 13.58
C PHE A 198 9.34 9.01 14.67
N SER A 199 8.91 9.50 15.84
CA SER A 199 9.79 9.69 16.99
C SER A 199 9.32 8.92 18.20
N ILE A 200 10.29 8.33 18.92
CA ILE A 200 10.09 7.91 20.31
C ILE A 200 10.84 8.92 21.17
N LYS A 201 10.11 9.65 22.01
CA LYS A 201 10.62 10.84 22.72
C LYS A 201 11.00 11.94 21.71
N ASP A 202 12.20 12.52 21.80
CA ASP A 202 12.61 13.69 21.02
C ASP A 202 13.39 13.37 19.74
N ASN A 203 13.68 12.10 19.47
CA ASN A 203 14.49 11.69 18.34
C ASN A 203 13.67 10.92 17.31
N VAL A 204 13.83 11.26 16.04
CA VAL A 204 13.30 10.44 14.94
C VAL A 204 14.02 9.09 14.94
N ASP A 205 13.28 8.02 15.08
CA ASP A 205 13.82 6.67 15.19
C ASP A 205 13.32 5.73 14.08
N HIS A 206 12.38 6.19 13.28
CA HIS A 206 11.82 5.40 12.20
C HIS A 206 11.30 6.26 11.06
N PHE A 207 11.42 5.74 9.84
CA PHE A 207 10.91 6.36 8.62
C PHE A 207 9.92 5.44 7.91
N GLY A 208 8.99 6.05 7.20
CA GLY A 208 8.08 5.40 6.28
C GLY A 208 7.66 6.34 5.17
N VAL A 209 6.89 5.84 4.23
CA VAL A 209 6.29 6.64 3.17
C VAL A 209 4.78 6.40 3.12
N TYR A 210 4.01 7.47 3.07
CA TYR A 210 2.56 7.37 2.95
C TYR A 210 2.21 6.88 1.54
N ILE A 211 1.40 5.84 1.46
CA ILE A 211 1.03 5.22 0.19
C ILE A 211 -0.33 5.73 -0.27
N SER A 212 -1.37 5.43 0.46
CA SER A 212 -2.76 5.83 0.23
C SER A 212 -3.66 5.16 1.28
N ASN A 213 -4.91 5.61 1.36
CA ASN A 213 -5.95 4.89 2.13
C ASN A 213 -5.53 4.59 3.57
N ASN A 214 -4.93 5.56 4.24
CA ASN A 214 -4.40 5.44 5.59
C ASN A 214 -3.32 4.35 5.77
N ASN A 215 -2.67 3.94 4.69
CA ASN A 215 -1.54 3.01 4.75
C ASN A 215 -0.22 3.74 4.52
N PHE A 216 0.81 3.26 5.19
CA PHE A 216 2.18 3.65 4.93
C PHE A 216 3.08 2.43 4.80
N LEU A 217 4.07 2.54 3.94
CA LEU A 217 5.10 1.53 3.73
C LEU A 217 6.28 1.82 4.65
N HIS A 218 6.76 0.81 5.34
CA HIS A 218 7.93 0.92 6.19
C HIS A 218 8.71 -0.40 6.31
N HIS A 219 9.92 -0.33 6.85
CA HIS A 219 10.80 -1.47 7.05
C HIS A 219 11.29 -1.52 8.49
N LYS A 220 10.81 -2.48 9.27
CA LYS A 220 11.22 -2.69 10.67
C LYS A 220 12.34 -3.72 10.76
N ILE A 221 13.18 -3.57 11.78
CA ILE A 221 14.22 -4.56 12.12
C ILE A 221 13.62 -5.95 12.25
N GLY A 222 14.25 -6.94 11.62
CA GLY A 222 13.85 -8.34 11.70
C GLY A 222 12.59 -8.71 10.92
N ARG A 223 12.06 -7.80 10.11
CA ARG A 223 10.90 -8.03 9.25
C ARG A 223 11.23 -7.65 7.81
N ARG A 224 10.39 -8.07 6.88
CA ARG A 224 10.35 -7.52 5.51
C ARG A 224 9.58 -6.20 5.51
N PRO A 225 9.80 -5.33 4.50
CA PRO A 225 8.94 -4.17 4.29
C PRO A 225 7.49 -4.58 4.19
N ASN A 226 6.61 -3.78 4.78
CA ASN A 226 5.17 -4.02 4.73
C ASN A 226 4.39 -2.72 4.85
N CYS A 227 3.14 -2.75 4.38
CA CYS A 227 2.19 -1.66 4.56
C CYS A 227 1.39 -1.88 5.84
N GLU A 228 1.32 -0.85 6.68
CA GLU A 228 0.49 -0.85 7.90
C GLU A 228 -0.42 0.38 7.94
N LYS A 229 -1.53 0.30 8.68
CA LYS A 229 -2.40 1.45 8.94
C LYS A 229 -1.68 2.49 9.80
N ILE A 230 -1.68 3.74 9.35
CA ILE A 230 -0.99 4.85 10.04
C ILE A 230 -1.65 5.22 11.36
N ASP A 231 -2.94 4.97 11.53
CA ASP A 231 -3.72 5.29 12.74
C ASP A 231 -2.99 4.88 14.02
N LYS A 232 -2.38 3.70 14.03
CA LYS A 232 -1.64 3.16 15.19
C LYS A 232 -0.35 3.91 15.50
N TYR A 233 0.18 4.63 14.52
CA TYR A 233 1.48 5.31 14.59
C TYR A 233 1.37 6.82 14.60
N PHE A 234 0.17 7.37 14.29
CA PHE A 234 -0.04 8.80 14.07
C PHE A 234 0.40 9.66 15.26
N LYS A 235 0.18 9.17 16.48
CA LYS A 235 0.64 9.85 17.71
C LYS A 235 2.17 10.01 17.84
N ASN A 236 2.92 9.20 17.10
CA ASN A 236 4.38 9.21 17.07
C ASN A 236 4.92 9.90 15.81
N LEU A 237 4.04 10.31 14.87
CA LEU A 237 4.41 11.06 13.69
C LEU A 237 4.73 12.50 14.09
N THR A 238 5.97 12.92 13.89
CA THR A 238 6.44 14.23 14.36
C THR A 238 6.79 15.17 13.23
N GLN A 239 7.18 14.64 12.07
CA GLN A 239 7.51 15.44 10.90
C GLN A 239 7.05 14.73 9.64
N VAL A 240 6.60 15.54 8.68
CA VAL A 240 6.21 15.08 7.33
C VAL A 240 6.92 15.94 6.31
N TYR A 241 7.47 15.31 5.29
CA TYR A 241 8.11 16.01 4.17
C TYR A 241 7.52 15.51 2.85
N ARG A 242 7.28 16.44 1.96
CA ARG A 242 6.65 16.19 0.66
C ARG A 242 7.56 16.61 -0.47
N TYR A 243 7.65 15.77 -1.50
CA TYR A 243 8.29 16.16 -2.75
C TYR A 243 7.44 17.22 -3.45
N ASN A 244 8.08 18.34 -3.77
CA ASN A 244 7.50 19.43 -4.54
C ASN A 244 8.25 19.55 -5.87
N ASN A 245 7.59 19.14 -6.95
CA ASN A 245 8.16 19.16 -8.29
C ASN A 245 8.10 20.54 -8.97
N GLY A 246 7.78 21.60 -8.22
CA GLY A 246 7.74 22.96 -8.75
C GLY A 246 6.61 23.26 -9.74
N ARG A 247 5.55 22.39 -9.79
CA ARG A 247 4.36 22.59 -10.62
C ARG A 247 3.23 23.22 -9.84
#